data_2f1f14253b51549fbe432d5698f7c975
#
_entry.id   2f1f14253b51549fbe432d5698f7c975
#
_cell.length_a   1.000
_cell.length_b   1.000
_cell.length_c   1.000
_cell.angle_alpha   90.00
_cell.angle_beta   90.00
_cell.angle_gamma   90.00
#
_symmetry.space_group_name_H-M   'P 1'
#
loop_
_entity.id
_entity.type
_entity.pdbx_description
1 polymer ?
#
loop_
_entity_poly.entity_id
_entity_poly.type
_entity_poly.pdbx_seq_one_letter_code
_entity_poly.pdbx_strand_id
1 'polypeptide(L)'
;GTYVLSFVATTGKSGCNVTKISPSYIKVVYDYDTSSDIPVEIDTAEFQQYVDTDCEIYKSSLRSNSNGDDITALTVSGPSEVIGSIAKVVVKPILPASDIESTTQNFSGSTVFYDVVGNEVDDSQLVYNTDTYVRIVVYKTADAVLVPTFANMPECFASSDSGLPPYKITAYDELQKHTESINHVKVRGPVDSVNELSVSGLKLSAIDFSKVKAGSTSFNVSFLLPDNVEVVDGTEEVTVSLELGKLTTKTLTVQPSAIKFEGLGDGLSASTSYKKAIKVVICGKYNVLRGITANDIVLTVNCNGVTTATIETKGLKAAVSGGSEAWVNSVEPSEISIVIE
;
A
#
# COMPACT_ATOMS: atom_id res chain seq x y z
N GLY A 1 -36.07 -37.50 -20.23
CA GLY A 1 -37.30 -38.10 -20.73
C GLY A 1 -37.51 -39.52 -20.23
N THR A 2 -38.76 -39.98 -20.25
CA THR A 2 -39.11 -41.36 -19.84
C THR A 2 -39.80 -42.07 -20.97
N TYR A 3 -39.28 -43.23 -21.33
CA TYR A 3 -39.92 -44.16 -22.30
C TYR A 3 -40.31 -45.46 -21.61
N VAL A 4 -41.48 -45.97 -21.98
CA VAL A 4 -41.94 -47.30 -21.58
C VAL A 4 -41.87 -48.20 -22.79
N LEU A 5 -40.99 -49.18 -22.75
CA LEU A 5 -40.83 -50.17 -23.80
C LEU A 5 -41.55 -51.46 -23.41
N SER A 6 -42.56 -51.82 -24.16
CA SER A 6 -43.33 -53.08 -23.94
C SER A 6 -42.69 -54.21 -24.65
N PHE A 7 -42.59 -55.37 -24.01
CA PHE A 7 -42.12 -56.60 -24.62
C PHE A 7 -43.26 -57.30 -25.36
N VAL A 8 -42.99 -57.73 -26.58
CA VAL A 8 -43.86 -58.61 -27.34
C VAL A 8 -43.07 -59.89 -27.55
N ALA A 9 -43.62 -60.98 -27.11
CA ALA A 9 -43.04 -62.31 -27.37
C ALA A 9 -43.92 -63.14 -28.33
N THR A 10 -43.27 -63.72 -29.29
CA THR A 10 -43.92 -64.66 -30.23
C THR A 10 -43.24 -66.01 -30.16
N THR A 11 -43.99 -67.08 -30.33
CA THR A 11 -43.42 -68.42 -30.44
C THR A 11 -43.20 -68.76 -31.89
N GLY A 12 -42.07 -69.40 -32.21
CA GLY A 12 -41.78 -69.92 -33.54
C GLY A 12 -42.40 -71.32 -33.80
N LYS A 13 -43.15 -71.88 -32.83
CA LYS A 13 -43.75 -73.21 -32.94
C LYS A 13 -45.26 -73.13 -33.09
N SER A 14 -45.77 -73.85 -34.09
CA SER A 14 -47.19 -73.93 -34.27
C SER A 14 -47.87 -74.66 -33.09
N GLY A 15 -49.01 -74.10 -32.63
CA GLY A 15 -49.77 -74.65 -31.53
C GLY A 15 -49.30 -74.19 -30.10
N CYS A 16 -48.28 -73.34 -30.01
CA CYS A 16 -47.84 -72.77 -28.73
C CYS A 16 -48.23 -71.32 -28.67
N ASN A 17 -48.75 -70.90 -27.52
CA ASN A 17 -49.06 -69.48 -27.22
C ASN A 17 -48.26 -68.98 -26.05
N VAL A 18 -47.80 -67.72 -26.08
CA VAL A 18 -47.21 -67.06 -24.94
C VAL A 18 -48.32 -66.71 -23.95
N THR A 19 -48.28 -67.27 -22.74
CA THR A 19 -49.28 -67.04 -21.72
C THR A 19 -48.98 -65.89 -20.76
N LYS A 20 -47.71 -65.54 -20.65
CA LYS A 20 -47.29 -64.45 -19.80
C LYS A 20 -45.88 -63.93 -20.17
N ILE A 21 -45.70 -62.68 -20.15
CA ILE A 21 -44.38 -61.99 -20.21
C ILE A 21 -44.15 -61.29 -18.88
N SER A 22 -42.96 -61.48 -18.25
CA SER A 22 -42.62 -60.83 -17.03
C SER A 22 -41.12 -60.45 -17.00
N PRO A 23 -40.77 -59.17 -16.88
CA PRO A 23 -41.67 -58.01 -16.88
C PRO A 23 -42.33 -57.80 -18.26
N SER A 24 -43.52 -57.22 -18.28
CA SER A 24 -44.23 -56.91 -19.53
C SER A 24 -43.76 -55.64 -20.20
N TYR A 25 -43.05 -54.83 -19.47
CA TYR A 25 -42.42 -53.59 -19.96
C TYR A 25 -41.18 -53.24 -19.10
N ILE A 26 -40.33 -52.43 -19.65
CA ILE A 26 -39.27 -51.73 -18.92
C ILE A 26 -39.48 -50.22 -19.06
N LYS A 27 -39.21 -49.52 -18.00
CA LYS A 27 -39.17 -48.04 -17.99
C LYS A 27 -37.72 -47.66 -18.23
N VAL A 28 -37.47 -46.96 -19.32
CA VAL A 28 -36.15 -46.36 -19.63
C VAL A 28 -36.25 -44.88 -19.35
N VAL A 29 -35.43 -44.43 -18.45
CA VAL A 29 -35.24 -42.99 -18.17
C VAL A 29 -33.94 -42.61 -18.85
N TYR A 30 -33.98 -41.56 -19.65
CA TYR A 30 -32.79 -40.99 -20.25
C TYR A 30 -32.78 -39.48 -19.99
N ASP A 31 -31.60 -38.94 -19.85
CA ASP A 31 -31.36 -37.54 -19.80
C ASP A 31 -30.31 -37.17 -20.84
N TYR A 32 -30.13 -35.88 -21.12
CA TYR A 32 -29.09 -35.40 -22.02
C TYR A 32 -28.10 -34.56 -21.23
N ASP A 33 -26.84 -34.65 -21.63
CA ASP A 33 -25.81 -33.82 -21.02
C ASP A 33 -25.97 -32.36 -21.46
N THR A 34 -25.85 -31.50 -20.52
CA THR A 34 -25.82 -30.03 -20.72
C THR A 34 -24.68 -29.41 -19.97
N SER A 35 -24.42 -28.13 -20.21
CA SER A 35 -23.38 -27.38 -19.54
C SER A 35 -23.94 -26.04 -19.08
N SER A 36 -23.54 -25.58 -17.90
CA SER A 36 -23.94 -24.30 -17.33
C SER A 36 -22.78 -23.66 -16.55
N ASP A 37 -22.69 -22.34 -16.63
CA ASP A 37 -21.77 -21.56 -15.81
C ASP A 37 -22.48 -21.21 -14.50
N ILE A 38 -21.96 -21.75 -13.39
CA ILE A 38 -22.56 -21.60 -12.07
C ILE A 38 -21.67 -20.69 -11.22
N PRO A 39 -22.23 -19.65 -10.58
CA PRO A 39 -21.47 -18.75 -9.71
C PRO A 39 -20.76 -19.49 -8.58
N VAL A 40 -19.51 -19.08 -8.28
CA VAL A 40 -18.70 -19.65 -7.20
C VAL A 40 -18.73 -18.73 -5.99
N GLU A 41 -19.02 -19.30 -4.83
CA GLU A 41 -18.82 -18.70 -3.52
C GLU A 41 -17.65 -19.39 -2.81
N ILE A 42 -16.86 -18.66 -2.05
CA ILE A 42 -15.78 -19.22 -1.24
C ILE A 42 -16.18 -19.12 0.23
N ASP A 43 -16.24 -20.27 0.90
CA ASP A 43 -16.54 -20.35 2.31
C ASP A 43 -15.23 -20.41 3.11
N THR A 44 -14.91 -19.33 3.80
CA THR A 44 -13.72 -19.19 4.66
C THR A 44 -14.06 -19.23 6.15
N ALA A 45 -15.29 -19.56 6.55
CA ALA A 45 -15.73 -19.47 7.94
C ALA A 45 -14.87 -20.31 8.90
N GLU A 46 -14.57 -21.54 8.51
CA GLU A 46 -13.70 -22.43 9.30
C GLU A 46 -12.22 -22.04 9.22
N PHE A 47 -11.85 -21.27 8.20
CA PHE A 47 -10.47 -20.84 7.97
C PHE A 47 -10.04 -19.71 8.91
N GLN A 48 -10.98 -18.89 9.40
CA GLN A 48 -10.70 -17.73 10.25
C GLN A 48 -9.98 -18.11 11.56
N GLN A 49 -10.17 -19.32 12.07
CA GLN A 49 -9.50 -19.79 13.29
C GLN A 49 -7.98 -19.98 13.15
N TYR A 50 -7.46 -20.02 11.92
CA TYR A 50 -6.03 -20.13 11.60
C TYR A 50 -5.38 -18.77 11.33
N VAL A 51 -6.12 -17.69 11.51
CA VAL A 51 -5.66 -16.32 11.34
C VAL A 51 -5.51 -15.70 12.72
N ASP A 52 -4.37 -15.05 12.98
CA ASP A 52 -4.10 -14.39 14.26
C ASP A 52 -5.20 -13.40 14.64
N THR A 53 -5.32 -13.12 15.95
CA THR A 53 -6.38 -12.27 16.49
C THR A 53 -6.34 -10.81 16.02
N ASP A 54 -5.16 -10.33 15.62
CA ASP A 54 -4.93 -9.00 15.06
C ASP A 54 -4.99 -9.00 13.52
N CYS A 55 -5.33 -10.14 12.93
CA CYS A 55 -5.43 -10.36 11.49
C CYS A 55 -6.87 -10.73 11.08
N GLU A 56 -7.19 -10.48 9.83
CA GLU A 56 -8.48 -10.83 9.22
C GLU A 56 -8.30 -11.26 7.76
N ILE A 57 -9.23 -12.08 7.26
CA ILE A 57 -9.29 -12.41 5.84
C ILE A 57 -9.86 -11.20 5.10
N TYR A 58 -8.99 -10.50 4.37
CA TYR A 58 -9.39 -9.33 3.58
C TYR A 58 -10.09 -9.73 2.27
N LYS A 59 -9.57 -10.76 1.59
CA LYS A 59 -10.11 -11.23 0.31
C LYS A 59 -9.83 -12.71 0.12
N SER A 60 -10.80 -13.42 -0.45
CA SER A 60 -10.62 -14.76 -0.99
C SER A 60 -11.02 -14.79 -2.46
N SER A 61 -10.33 -15.58 -3.27
CA SER A 61 -10.65 -15.79 -4.69
C SER A 61 -10.30 -17.20 -5.14
N LEU A 62 -11.13 -17.80 -6.01
CA LEU A 62 -10.80 -19.03 -6.70
C LEU A 62 -9.98 -18.66 -7.95
N ARG A 63 -8.90 -19.39 -8.19
CA ARG A 63 -7.99 -19.14 -9.31
C ARG A 63 -7.65 -20.40 -10.08
N SER A 64 -7.42 -20.24 -11.38
CA SER A 64 -6.91 -21.29 -12.23
C SER A 64 -5.41 -21.53 -11.97
N ASN A 65 -5.01 -22.80 -11.85
CA ASN A 65 -3.61 -23.16 -11.77
C ASN A 65 -2.85 -22.89 -13.08
N SER A 66 -3.55 -22.93 -14.22
CA SER A 66 -2.91 -22.80 -15.53
C SER A 66 -2.44 -21.40 -15.88
N ASN A 67 -3.18 -20.34 -15.48
CA ASN A 67 -2.91 -18.96 -15.83
C ASN A 67 -3.02 -17.98 -14.64
N GLY A 68 -3.52 -18.44 -13.49
CA GLY A 68 -3.69 -17.62 -12.29
C GLY A 68 -4.85 -16.62 -12.35
N ASP A 69 -5.75 -16.73 -13.34
CA ASP A 69 -6.90 -15.85 -13.47
C ASP A 69 -7.95 -16.12 -12.40
N ASP A 70 -8.69 -15.09 -12.00
CA ASP A 70 -9.82 -15.20 -11.08
C ASP A 70 -10.98 -15.94 -11.75
N ILE A 71 -11.54 -16.95 -11.06
CA ILE A 71 -12.70 -17.74 -11.49
C ILE A 71 -13.89 -17.30 -10.65
N THR A 72 -14.87 -16.67 -11.28
CA THR A 72 -16.12 -16.22 -10.64
C THR A 72 -17.29 -17.16 -10.89
N ALA A 73 -17.17 -18.05 -11.88
CA ALA A 73 -18.12 -19.10 -12.19
C ALA A 73 -17.40 -20.36 -12.69
N LEU A 74 -17.89 -21.52 -12.33
CA LEU A 74 -17.43 -22.80 -12.87
C LEU A 74 -18.37 -23.26 -13.97
N THR A 75 -17.80 -23.63 -15.13
CA THR A 75 -18.52 -24.35 -16.16
C THR A 75 -18.67 -25.80 -15.72
N VAL A 76 -19.90 -26.22 -15.46
CA VAL A 76 -20.22 -27.56 -14.99
C VAL A 76 -21.05 -28.28 -16.05
N SER A 77 -20.67 -29.50 -16.40
CA SER A 77 -21.36 -30.35 -17.40
C SER A 77 -21.84 -31.63 -16.74
N GLY A 78 -22.98 -32.13 -17.21
CA GLY A 78 -23.59 -33.37 -16.73
C GLY A 78 -25.06 -33.51 -17.10
N PRO A 79 -25.79 -34.47 -16.50
CA PRO A 79 -27.21 -34.70 -16.78
C PRO A 79 -28.05 -33.42 -16.51
N SER A 80 -28.97 -33.09 -17.41
CA SER A 80 -29.71 -31.83 -17.37
C SER A 80 -30.57 -31.67 -16.11
N GLU A 81 -31.10 -32.75 -15.56
CA GLU A 81 -31.85 -32.71 -14.29
C GLU A 81 -30.94 -32.36 -13.12
N VAL A 82 -29.70 -32.89 -13.09
CA VAL A 82 -28.71 -32.59 -12.04
C VAL A 82 -28.24 -31.13 -12.15
N ILE A 83 -27.79 -30.72 -13.37
CA ILE A 83 -27.36 -29.32 -13.61
C ILE A 83 -28.47 -28.34 -13.28
N GLY A 84 -29.74 -28.63 -13.67
CA GLY A 84 -30.88 -27.76 -13.39
C GLY A 84 -31.24 -27.64 -11.88
N SER A 85 -30.76 -28.57 -11.05
CA SER A 85 -30.98 -28.52 -9.59
C SER A 85 -29.94 -27.69 -8.87
N ILE A 86 -28.77 -27.42 -9.48
CA ILE A 86 -27.68 -26.67 -8.81
C ILE A 86 -27.99 -25.17 -8.81
N ALA A 87 -28.03 -24.60 -7.62
CA ALA A 87 -28.22 -23.16 -7.44
C ALA A 87 -26.89 -22.41 -7.27
N LYS A 88 -25.91 -23.05 -6.59
CA LYS A 88 -24.59 -22.45 -6.35
C LYS A 88 -23.51 -23.49 -6.15
N VAL A 89 -22.28 -23.05 -6.38
CA VAL A 89 -21.06 -23.81 -6.08
C VAL A 89 -20.35 -23.12 -4.92
N VAL A 90 -20.01 -23.88 -3.90
CA VAL A 90 -19.21 -23.39 -2.77
C VAL A 90 -17.87 -24.10 -2.75
N VAL A 91 -16.78 -23.33 -2.74
CA VAL A 91 -15.42 -23.87 -2.61
C VAL A 91 -14.92 -23.58 -1.19
N LYS A 92 -14.57 -24.64 -0.47
CA LYS A 92 -13.98 -24.55 0.87
C LYS A 92 -12.48 -24.76 0.77
N PRO A 93 -11.63 -23.82 1.22
CA PRO A 93 -10.19 -24.05 1.25
C PRO A 93 -9.88 -25.18 2.24
N ILE A 94 -8.94 -26.05 1.87
CA ILE A 94 -8.43 -27.07 2.76
C ILE A 94 -7.66 -26.39 3.88
N LEU A 95 -8.02 -26.72 5.14
CA LEU A 95 -7.46 -26.08 6.33
C LEU A 95 -5.94 -26.28 6.40
N PRO A 96 -5.18 -25.23 6.73
CA PRO A 96 -3.73 -25.32 6.87
C PRO A 96 -3.32 -26.16 8.10
N ALA A 97 -2.10 -26.68 8.07
CA ALA A 97 -1.52 -27.41 9.20
C ALA A 97 -0.96 -26.49 10.31
N SER A 98 -0.78 -25.19 10.00
CA SER A 98 -0.26 -24.16 10.91
C SER A 98 -0.94 -22.84 10.66
N ASP A 99 -0.77 -21.89 11.58
CA ASP A 99 -1.28 -20.54 11.44
C ASP A 99 -0.74 -19.82 10.20
N ILE A 100 -1.52 -18.84 9.73
CA ILE A 100 -1.19 -18.06 8.54
C ILE A 100 -0.29 -16.90 8.94
N GLU A 101 0.95 -16.92 8.46
CA GLU A 101 1.98 -15.93 8.78
C GLU A 101 2.24 -14.91 7.65
N SER A 102 1.71 -15.15 6.45
CA SER A 102 1.99 -14.30 5.28
C SER A 102 0.73 -13.66 4.70
N THR A 103 0.92 -12.50 4.05
CA THR A 103 -0.17 -11.71 3.44
C THR A 103 -0.99 -12.50 2.43
N THR A 104 -0.37 -13.37 1.64
CA THR A 104 -1.04 -14.12 0.56
C THR A 104 -0.61 -15.56 0.57
N GLN A 105 -1.59 -16.46 0.65
CA GLN A 105 -1.36 -17.89 0.55
C GLN A 105 -2.38 -18.55 -0.39
N ASN A 106 -1.95 -19.68 -0.99
CA ASN A 106 -2.76 -20.46 -1.89
C ASN A 106 -3.04 -21.83 -1.28
N PHE A 107 -4.29 -22.26 -1.33
CA PHE A 107 -4.77 -23.51 -0.76
C PHE A 107 -5.53 -24.32 -1.80
N SER A 108 -5.42 -25.63 -1.75
CA SER A 108 -6.37 -26.48 -2.49
C SER A 108 -7.78 -26.26 -1.94
N GLY A 109 -8.78 -26.37 -2.81
CA GLY A 109 -10.18 -26.21 -2.42
C GLY A 109 -10.96 -27.52 -2.58
N SER A 110 -11.95 -27.74 -1.73
CA SER A 110 -12.99 -28.77 -1.90
C SER A 110 -14.23 -28.08 -2.46
N THR A 111 -14.72 -28.55 -3.60
CA THR A 111 -15.90 -28.00 -4.29
C THR A 111 -17.14 -28.78 -3.86
N VAL A 112 -18.20 -28.06 -3.48
CA VAL A 112 -19.49 -28.61 -3.08
C VAL A 112 -20.60 -27.88 -3.83
N PHE A 113 -21.55 -28.65 -4.37
CA PHE A 113 -22.70 -28.12 -5.10
C PHE A 113 -23.95 -28.11 -4.21
N TYR A 114 -24.73 -27.03 -4.27
CA TYR A 114 -25.95 -26.88 -3.47
C TYR A 114 -27.15 -26.58 -4.36
N ASP A 115 -28.30 -27.15 -3.98
CA ASP A 115 -29.60 -26.84 -4.56
C ASP A 115 -30.17 -25.50 -4.01
N VAL A 116 -31.35 -25.09 -4.49
CA VAL A 116 -32.04 -23.87 -4.06
C VAL A 116 -32.51 -23.90 -2.59
N VAL A 117 -32.58 -25.09 -1.99
CA VAL A 117 -32.98 -25.28 -0.58
C VAL A 117 -31.76 -25.33 0.34
N GLY A 118 -30.56 -25.52 -0.22
CA GLY A 118 -29.32 -25.60 0.52
C GLY A 118 -28.86 -27.02 0.81
N ASN A 119 -29.41 -28.03 0.18
CA ASN A 119 -28.93 -29.41 0.27
C ASN A 119 -27.77 -29.64 -0.70
N GLU A 120 -26.84 -30.51 -0.33
CA GLU A 120 -25.75 -30.92 -1.18
C GLU A 120 -26.29 -31.77 -2.38
N VAL A 121 -25.78 -31.44 -3.56
CA VAL A 121 -26.06 -32.18 -4.80
C VAL A 121 -24.91 -33.16 -5.06
N ASP A 122 -25.22 -34.42 -5.34
CA ASP A 122 -24.20 -35.44 -5.67
C ASP A 122 -23.47 -35.05 -6.98
N ASP A 123 -22.17 -34.90 -6.89
CA ASP A 123 -21.30 -34.49 -8.00
C ASP A 123 -20.71 -35.67 -8.80
N SER A 124 -21.05 -36.90 -8.46
CA SER A 124 -20.49 -38.13 -9.09
C SER A 124 -20.69 -38.21 -10.61
N GLN A 125 -21.68 -37.49 -11.16
CA GLN A 125 -21.99 -37.39 -12.56
C GLN A 125 -21.62 -36.03 -13.19
N LEU A 126 -20.97 -35.17 -12.44
CA LEU A 126 -20.61 -33.83 -12.91
C LEU A 126 -19.16 -33.80 -13.40
N VAL A 127 -18.92 -33.02 -14.43
CA VAL A 127 -17.60 -32.73 -14.98
C VAL A 127 -17.38 -31.25 -14.92
N TYR A 128 -16.34 -30.84 -14.20
CA TYR A 128 -15.93 -29.44 -14.02
C TYR A 128 -14.42 -29.32 -13.87
N ASN A 129 -13.90 -28.09 -13.97
CA ASN A 129 -12.47 -27.84 -13.80
C ASN A 129 -12.07 -27.95 -12.33
N THR A 130 -11.25 -28.94 -11.99
CA THR A 130 -10.66 -29.16 -10.65
C THR A 130 -9.24 -28.61 -10.51
N ASP A 131 -8.65 -28.12 -11.63
CA ASP A 131 -7.30 -27.54 -11.64
C ASP A 131 -7.34 -26.08 -11.16
N THR A 132 -7.74 -25.90 -9.90
CA THR A 132 -7.96 -24.59 -9.25
C THR A 132 -7.39 -24.57 -7.86
N TYR A 133 -7.15 -23.35 -7.35
CA TYR A 133 -6.75 -23.11 -5.97
C TYR A 133 -7.49 -21.90 -5.39
N VAL A 134 -7.67 -21.88 -4.07
CA VAL A 134 -8.20 -20.74 -3.33
C VAL A 134 -7.02 -19.87 -2.89
N ARG A 135 -7.02 -18.62 -3.34
CA ARG A 135 -6.10 -17.60 -2.86
C ARG A 135 -6.74 -16.82 -1.73
N ILE A 136 -6.07 -16.77 -0.59
CA ILE A 136 -6.49 -16.01 0.60
C ILE A 136 -5.51 -14.88 0.82
N VAL A 137 -6.04 -13.67 1.02
CA VAL A 137 -5.29 -12.46 1.38
C VAL A 137 -5.69 -12.08 2.79
N VAL A 138 -4.69 -11.98 3.67
CA VAL A 138 -4.86 -11.64 5.08
C VAL A 138 -4.32 -10.24 5.33
N TYR A 139 -5.08 -9.41 6.02
CA TYR A 139 -4.67 -8.11 6.50
C TYR A 139 -4.48 -8.12 8.01
N LYS A 140 -3.49 -7.36 8.46
CA LYS A 140 -3.16 -7.16 9.87
C LYS A 140 -3.52 -5.75 10.30
N THR A 141 -3.92 -5.61 11.57
CA THR A 141 -4.12 -4.33 12.22
C THR A 141 -3.12 -4.19 13.36
N ALA A 142 -2.33 -3.12 13.37
CA ALA A 142 -1.35 -2.86 14.43
C ALA A 142 -1.14 -1.36 14.66
N ASP A 143 -0.52 -1.02 15.79
CA ASP A 143 -0.09 0.34 16.06
C ASP A 143 1.26 0.62 15.40
N ALA A 144 1.35 1.72 14.63
CA ALA A 144 2.56 2.21 14.01
C ALA A 144 3.03 3.51 14.69
N VAL A 145 4.28 3.55 15.14
CA VAL A 145 4.90 4.75 15.74
C VAL A 145 5.10 5.81 14.65
N LEU A 146 4.73 7.06 14.94
CA LEU A 146 4.87 8.17 14.02
C LEU A 146 6.31 8.70 14.01
N VAL A 147 6.92 8.77 12.83
CA VAL A 147 8.30 9.24 12.63
C VAL A 147 8.30 10.48 11.74
N PRO A 148 8.46 11.69 12.31
CA PRO A 148 8.56 12.90 11.52
C PRO A 148 9.85 12.89 10.68
N THR A 149 9.79 13.42 9.47
CA THR A 149 10.93 13.60 8.58
C THR A 149 11.15 15.06 8.28
N PHE A 150 12.40 15.45 8.02
CA PHE A 150 12.77 16.84 7.82
C PHE A 150 13.64 17.01 6.57
N ALA A 151 13.35 18.04 5.80
CA ALA A 151 14.19 18.51 4.72
C ALA A 151 14.95 19.77 5.16
N ASN A 152 16.17 19.97 4.68
CA ASN A 152 17.03 21.13 4.98
C ASN A 152 17.24 21.35 6.51
N MET A 153 17.26 20.26 7.26
CA MET A 153 17.43 20.33 8.72
C MET A 153 18.85 20.80 9.06
N PRO A 154 19.01 21.75 10.01
CA PRO A 154 20.32 22.21 10.47
C PRO A 154 21.14 21.08 11.12
N GLU A 155 22.46 21.09 10.91
CA GLU A 155 23.37 20.07 11.45
C GLU A 155 23.31 19.94 12.97
N CYS A 156 23.03 21.02 13.69
CA CYS A 156 22.91 21.00 15.14
C CYS A 156 21.84 20.03 15.66
N PHE A 157 20.77 19.80 14.89
CA PHE A 157 19.75 18.80 15.25
C PHE A 157 20.14 17.40 14.82
N ALA A 158 20.78 17.26 13.66
CA ALA A 158 21.28 15.97 13.19
C ALA A 158 22.34 15.37 14.13
N SER A 159 23.09 16.21 14.82
CA SER A 159 24.13 15.83 15.78
C SER A 159 23.62 15.66 17.22
N SER A 160 22.31 15.85 17.47
CA SER A 160 21.68 15.56 18.77
C SER A 160 21.54 14.06 19.00
N ASP A 161 21.38 13.63 20.26
CA ASP A 161 21.23 12.22 20.63
C ASP A 161 20.05 11.55 19.91
N SER A 162 18.98 12.31 19.63
CA SER A 162 17.81 11.83 18.89
C SER A 162 17.95 11.96 17.36
N GLY A 163 18.94 12.72 16.87
CA GLY A 163 19.06 13.08 15.45
C GLY A 163 17.91 13.96 14.92
N LEU A 164 17.04 14.46 15.81
CA LEU A 164 15.83 15.21 15.47
C LEU A 164 15.68 16.46 16.36
N PRO A 165 15.03 17.54 15.87
CA PRO A 165 14.65 18.66 16.72
C PRO A 165 13.58 18.23 17.74
N PRO A 166 13.46 18.92 18.89
CA PRO A 166 12.35 18.66 19.80
C PRO A 166 11.00 18.94 19.12
N TYR A 167 10.07 18.00 19.22
CA TYR A 167 8.76 18.11 18.57
C TYR A 167 7.65 17.47 19.41
N LYS A 168 6.42 17.83 19.08
CA LYS A 168 5.19 17.22 19.56
C LYS A 168 4.30 16.93 18.35
N ILE A 169 3.67 15.74 18.32
CA ILE A 169 2.67 15.40 17.31
C ILE A 169 1.31 15.42 17.98
N THR A 170 0.32 16.01 17.31
CA THR A 170 -1.07 16.05 17.74
C THR A 170 -1.98 15.61 16.59
N ALA A 171 -3.14 15.03 16.91
CA ALA A 171 -4.16 14.78 15.90
C ALA A 171 -4.52 16.09 15.21
N TYR A 172 -4.70 16.03 13.89
CA TYR A 172 -5.21 17.18 13.15
C TYR A 172 -6.70 17.36 13.49
N ASP A 173 -7.04 18.56 13.98
CA ASP A 173 -8.41 18.97 14.25
C ASP A 173 -8.67 20.35 13.63
N GLU A 174 -9.55 20.42 12.66
CA GLU A 174 -9.94 21.68 11.99
C GLU A 174 -10.45 22.74 13.00
N LEU A 175 -11.00 22.29 14.12
CA LEU A 175 -11.51 23.16 15.16
C LEU A 175 -10.48 23.55 16.22
N GLN A 176 -9.23 23.08 16.13
CA GLN A 176 -8.12 23.31 17.07
C GLN A 176 -8.46 23.03 18.55
N LYS A 177 -9.36 22.10 18.82
CA LYS A 177 -9.88 21.82 20.17
C LYS A 177 -9.17 20.68 20.89
N HIS A 178 -8.42 19.82 20.19
CA HIS A 178 -7.71 18.70 20.80
C HIS A 178 -6.21 18.91 20.73
N THR A 179 -5.58 18.93 21.91
CA THR A 179 -4.13 19.14 22.08
C THR A 179 -3.44 17.88 22.63
N GLU A 180 -4.10 16.75 22.58
CA GLU A 180 -3.50 15.50 23.05
C GLU A 180 -2.35 15.09 22.13
N SER A 181 -1.23 14.76 22.75
CA SER A 181 -0.08 14.24 22.02
C SER A 181 -0.34 12.81 21.60
N ILE A 182 -0.13 12.52 20.34
CA ILE A 182 -0.15 11.16 19.81
C ILE A 182 1.26 10.80 19.36
N ASN A 183 1.63 9.56 19.53
CA ASN A 183 2.92 9.04 19.04
C ASN A 183 2.76 7.79 18.16
N HIS A 184 1.54 7.29 18.01
CA HIS A 184 1.20 6.15 17.16
C HIS A 184 -0.18 6.34 16.56
N VAL A 185 -0.43 5.64 15.48
CA VAL A 185 -1.75 5.48 14.85
C VAL A 185 -1.98 4.00 14.55
N LYS A 186 -3.24 3.60 14.53
CA LYS A 186 -3.62 2.23 14.17
C LYS A 186 -3.71 2.13 12.65
N VAL A 187 -2.91 1.23 12.08
CA VAL A 187 -2.86 0.96 10.64
C VAL A 187 -3.39 -0.44 10.34
N ARG A 188 -3.95 -0.63 9.15
CA ARG A 188 -4.46 -1.88 8.63
C ARG A 188 -3.96 -2.09 7.21
N GLY A 189 -3.52 -3.30 6.88
CA GLY A 189 -3.02 -3.62 5.56
C GLY A 189 -2.39 -5.01 5.46
N PRO A 190 -1.67 -5.27 4.36
CA PRO A 190 -0.94 -6.51 4.18
C PRO A 190 -0.02 -6.81 5.38
N VAL A 191 -0.02 -8.05 5.84
CA VAL A 191 0.72 -8.49 7.06
C VAL A 191 2.18 -8.03 7.01
N ASP A 192 2.85 -8.25 5.86
CA ASP A 192 4.27 -7.90 5.71
C ASP A 192 4.52 -6.40 5.83
N SER A 193 3.69 -5.57 5.17
CA SER A 193 3.79 -4.10 5.22
C SER A 193 3.52 -3.56 6.63
N VAL A 194 2.52 -4.12 7.32
CA VAL A 194 2.17 -3.70 8.70
C VAL A 194 3.27 -4.11 9.68
N ASN A 195 3.85 -5.31 9.53
CA ASN A 195 4.98 -5.76 10.35
C ASN A 195 6.20 -4.85 10.16
N GLU A 196 6.50 -4.44 8.93
CA GLU A 196 7.57 -3.49 8.63
C GLU A 196 7.32 -2.13 9.32
N LEU A 197 6.10 -1.60 9.25
CA LEU A 197 5.72 -0.35 9.93
C LEU A 197 5.81 -0.44 11.46
N SER A 198 5.51 -1.60 12.03
CA SER A 198 5.65 -1.82 13.49
C SER A 198 7.11 -1.74 13.96
N VAL A 199 8.08 -2.05 13.09
CA VAL A 199 9.52 -1.98 13.38
C VAL A 199 10.13 -0.63 12.98
N SER A 200 9.85 -0.16 11.76
CA SER A 200 10.46 1.05 11.19
C SER A 200 9.74 2.35 11.55
N GLY A 201 8.48 2.26 12.00
CA GLY A 201 7.57 3.37 12.18
C GLY A 201 6.97 3.89 10.88
N LEU A 202 5.86 4.62 11.02
CA LEU A 202 5.18 5.30 9.92
C LEU A 202 5.77 6.69 9.71
N LYS A 203 6.46 6.87 8.59
CA LYS A 203 7.06 8.16 8.22
C LYS A 203 6.00 9.17 7.84
N LEU A 204 6.23 10.41 8.25
CA LEU A 204 5.43 11.57 7.87
C LEU A 204 6.08 12.30 6.69
N SER A 205 5.28 13.02 5.90
CA SER A 205 5.80 13.88 4.84
C SER A 205 6.78 14.92 5.41
N ALA A 206 7.84 15.23 4.65
CA ALA A 206 8.96 15.99 5.16
C ALA A 206 8.59 17.46 5.48
N ILE A 207 8.93 17.90 6.67
CA ILE A 207 8.86 19.30 7.07
C ILE A 207 10.11 20.01 6.55
N ASP A 208 9.93 21.00 5.70
CA ASP A 208 11.03 21.81 5.19
C ASP A 208 11.44 22.88 6.21
N PHE A 209 12.64 22.75 6.76
CA PHE A 209 13.16 23.65 7.76
C PHE A 209 13.31 25.10 7.26
N SER A 210 13.40 25.34 5.96
CA SER A 210 13.40 26.70 5.41
C SER A 210 12.09 27.46 5.68
N LYS A 211 10.99 26.73 5.93
CA LYS A 211 9.68 27.31 6.29
C LYS A 211 9.50 27.53 7.79
N VAL A 212 10.38 26.97 8.62
CA VAL A 212 10.35 27.16 10.08
C VAL A 212 10.84 28.57 10.44
N LYS A 213 9.98 29.35 11.05
CA LYS A 213 10.27 30.76 11.43
C LYS A 213 9.47 31.17 12.65
N ALA A 214 9.78 32.35 13.18
CA ALA A 214 9.02 32.93 14.28
C ALA A 214 7.52 32.99 13.98
N GLY A 215 6.70 32.34 14.82
CA GLY A 215 5.26 32.26 14.65
C GLY A 215 4.79 31.17 13.65
N SER A 216 5.69 30.39 13.07
CA SER A 216 5.34 29.27 12.16
C SER A 216 6.24 28.07 12.48
N THR A 217 5.89 27.34 13.55
CA THR A 217 6.60 26.14 14.02
C THR A 217 5.73 24.88 14.04
N SER A 218 4.46 24.99 13.60
CA SER A 218 3.51 23.89 13.51
C SER A 218 3.15 23.65 12.04
N PHE A 219 3.13 22.39 11.63
CA PHE A 219 2.94 21.96 10.25
C PHE A 219 1.98 20.78 10.20
N ASN A 220 0.98 20.85 9.32
CA ASN A 220 0.16 19.69 8.98
C ASN A 220 0.94 18.83 7.98
N VAL A 221 1.03 17.56 8.27
CA VAL A 221 1.82 16.60 7.51
C VAL A 221 1.02 15.32 7.31
N SER A 222 1.08 14.79 6.12
CA SER A 222 0.40 13.56 5.74
C SER A 222 1.27 12.34 6.06
N PHE A 223 0.64 11.19 6.21
CA PHE A 223 1.32 9.91 6.34
C PHE A 223 1.92 9.44 5.00
N LEU A 224 3.10 8.84 5.06
CA LEU A 224 3.72 8.14 3.91
C LEU A 224 3.39 6.66 4.02
N LEU A 225 2.15 6.31 3.69
CA LEU A 225 1.64 4.95 3.76
C LEU A 225 2.19 4.10 2.60
N PRO A 226 2.60 2.84 2.86
CA PRO A 226 2.84 1.85 1.83
C PRO A 226 1.55 1.51 1.06
N ASP A 227 1.70 0.88 -0.11
CA ASP A 227 0.57 0.44 -0.92
C ASP A 227 -0.35 -0.50 -0.12
N ASN A 228 -1.66 -0.28 -0.26
CA ASN A 228 -2.73 -1.04 0.40
C ASN A 228 -2.72 -1.01 1.94
N VAL A 229 -2.02 -0.05 2.55
CA VAL A 229 -2.10 0.23 3.99
C VAL A 229 -2.94 1.48 4.20
N GLU A 230 -3.82 1.44 5.19
CA GLU A 230 -4.70 2.54 5.58
C GLU A 230 -4.62 2.81 7.08
N VAL A 231 -4.97 4.03 7.50
CA VAL A 231 -5.16 4.37 8.90
C VAL A 231 -6.61 4.04 9.28
N VAL A 232 -6.79 3.26 10.34
CA VAL A 232 -8.09 2.65 10.69
C VAL A 232 -9.20 3.68 10.96
N ASP A 233 -8.85 4.83 11.56
CA ASP A 233 -9.80 5.89 11.88
C ASP A 233 -10.03 6.88 10.71
N GLY A 234 -9.40 6.65 9.57
CA GLY A 234 -9.50 7.51 8.38
C GLY A 234 -8.76 8.84 8.50
N THR A 235 -7.94 9.03 9.52
CA THR A 235 -7.08 10.22 9.65
C THR A 235 -6.04 10.23 8.52
N GLU A 236 -5.93 11.34 7.80
CA GLU A 236 -4.99 11.51 6.68
C GLU A 236 -3.77 12.36 7.05
N GLU A 237 -3.91 13.23 8.03
CA GLU A 237 -2.90 14.20 8.44
C GLU A 237 -2.78 14.33 9.96
N VAL A 238 -1.58 14.72 10.40
CA VAL A 238 -1.30 15.08 11.79
C VAL A 238 -0.60 16.44 11.83
N THR A 239 -0.67 17.12 12.99
CA THR A 239 0.07 18.35 13.20
C THR A 239 1.37 18.05 13.97
N VAL A 240 2.50 18.40 13.38
CA VAL A 240 3.81 18.35 14.03
C VAL A 240 4.20 19.77 14.46
N SER A 241 4.38 19.98 15.76
CA SER A 241 4.80 21.24 16.34
C SER A 241 6.22 21.13 16.85
N LEU A 242 7.12 21.99 16.34
CA LEU A 242 8.52 22.04 16.78
C LEU A 242 8.65 22.89 18.04
N GLU A 243 9.24 22.32 19.08
CA GLU A 243 9.44 22.96 20.40
C GLU A 243 10.79 23.69 20.51
N LEU A 244 11.03 24.62 19.59
CA LEU A 244 12.31 25.34 19.44
C LEU A 244 12.46 26.58 20.34
N GLY A 245 11.42 26.89 21.11
CA GLY A 245 11.37 28.09 21.91
C GLY A 245 11.10 29.36 21.08
N LYS A 246 11.43 30.53 21.62
CA LYS A 246 11.17 31.82 20.96
C LYS A 246 12.19 32.05 19.84
N LEU A 247 11.71 31.95 18.59
CA LEU A 247 12.49 32.21 17.39
C LEU A 247 12.44 33.70 17.00
N THR A 248 13.51 34.16 16.36
CA THR A 248 13.60 35.46 15.69
C THR A 248 14.35 35.34 14.38
N THR A 249 14.42 36.40 13.59
CA THR A 249 15.14 36.43 12.31
C THR A 249 16.21 37.51 12.29
N LYS A 250 17.27 37.26 11.51
CA LYS A 250 18.32 38.23 11.22
C LYS A 250 18.60 38.20 9.71
N THR A 251 18.73 39.39 9.12
CA THR A 251 19.11 39.51 7.72
C THR A 251 20.61 39.82 7.64
N LEU A 252 21.30 39.04 6.83
CA LEU A 252 22.72 39.22 6.52
C LEU A 252 22.89 39.51 5.05
N THR A 253 23.98 40.19 4.71
CA THR A 253 24.34 40.53 3.34
C THR A 253 25.69 39.90 3.03
N VAL A 254 25.73 39.04 2.04
CA VAL A 254 26.91 38.27 1.64
C VAL A 254 27.33 38.66 0.22
N GLN A 255 28.62 38.79 -0.01
CA GLN A 255 29.15 39.16 -1.33
C GLN A 255 29.14 37.96 -2.27
N PRO A 256 28.84 38.14 -3.59
CA PRO A 256 28.84 37.05 -4.56
C PRO A 256 30.19 36.31 -4.69
N SER A 257 31.29 36.96 -4.34
CA SER A 257 32.64 36.36 -4.32
C SER A 257 32.77 35.24 -3.28
N ALA A 258 31.82 35.10 -2.35
CA ALA A 258 31.80 34.04 -1.36
C ALA A 258 31.06 32.77 -1.85
N ILE A 259 30.53 32.79 -3.06
CA ILE A 259 29.82 31.60 -3.63
C ILE A 259 30.83 30.51 -3.93
N LYS A 260 30.52 29.29 -3.47
CA LYS A 260 31.22 28.06 -3.79
C LYS A 260 30.46 27.31 -4.88
N PHE A 261 31.19 26.80 -5.87
CA PHE A 261 30.63 25.97 -6.93
C PHE A 261 31.02 24.52 -6.68
N GLU A 262 30.04 23.63 -6.57
CA GLU A 262 30.23 22.23 -6.22
C GLU A 262 29.84 21.32 -7.37
N GLY A 263 30.56 20.21 -7.56
CA GLY A 263 30.23 19.19 -8.55
C GLY A 263 30.60 19.57 -10.00
N LEU A 264 31.62 20.44 -10.16
CA LEU A 264 32.19 20.72 -11.48
C LEU A 264 32.95 19.48 -12.02
N GLY A 265 32.84 19.25 -13.33
CA GLY A 265 33.66 18.27 -14.02
C GLY A 265 35.15 18.62 -14.00
N ASP A 266 36.02 17.62 -14.25
CA ASP A 266 37.46 17.79 -14.26
C ASP A 266 37.89 18.87 -15.30
N GLY A 267 38.71 19.82 -14.84
CA GLY A 267 39.25 20.88 -15.68
C GLY A 267 38.29 22.05 -15.92
N LEU A 268 37.08 22.04 -15.37
CA LEU A 268 36.13 23.14 -15.45
C LEU A 268 36.25 24.09 -14.27
N SER A 269 36.05 25.39 -14.54
CA SER A 269 35.90 26.41 -13.53
C SER A 269 34.54 27.09 -13.66
N ALA A 270 34.02 27.66 -12.56
CA ALA A 270 32.75 28.38 -12.59
C ALA A 270 32.88 29.77 -11.97
N SER A 271 32.16 30.69 -12.55
CA SER A 271 32.09 32.09 -12.08
C SER A 271 30.65 32.61 -12.22
N THR A 272 30.37 33.75 -11.60
CA THR A 272 29.07 34.43 -11.78
C THR A 272 29.26 35.89 -12.20
N SER A 273 28.41 36.32 -13.13
CA SER A 273 28.30 37.72 -13.52
C SER A 273 27.46 38.57 -12.55
N TYR A 274 26.82 37.93 -11.57
CA TYR A 274 26.01 38.63 -10.56
C TYR A 274 26.91 39.43 -9.64
N LYS A 275 26.67 40.77 -9.54
CA LYS A 275 27.51 41.71 -8.80
C LYS A 275 26.85 42.33 -7.57
N LYS A 276 25.52 42.15 -7.43
CA LYS A 276 24.80 42.68 -6.27
C LYS A 276 25.01 41.80 -5.05
N ALA A 277 24.98 42.40 -3.89
CA ALA A 277 25.04 41.68 -2.62
C ALA A 277 23.82 40.73 -2.47
N ILE A 278 24.07 39.54 -1.94
CA ILE A 278 23.09 38.50 -1.71
C ILE A 278 22.52 38.68 -0.30
N LYS A 279 21.20 38.76 -0.22
CA LYS A 279 20.49 38.90 1.05
C LYS A 279 20.13 37.51 1.56
N VAL A 280 20.56 37.18 2.76
CA VAL A 280 20.26 35.92 3.44
C VAL A 280 19.50 36.19 4.71
N VAL A 281 18.31 35.63 4.86
CA VAL A 281 17.52 35.72 6.08
C VAL A 281 17.71 34.43 6.86
N ILE A 282 18.24 34.53 8.06
CA ILE A 282 18.44 33.42 8.99
C ILE A 282 17.43 33.45 10.12
N CYS A 283 17.06 32.28 10.66
CA CYS A 283 16.17 32.09 11.79
C CYS A 283 16.87 31.32 12.90
N GLY A 284 16.53 31.60 14.15
CA GLY A 284 17.05 30.94 15.33
C GLY A 284 16.70 31.67 16.61
N LYS A 285 17.25 31.22 17.74
CA LYS A 285 17.13 31.94 19.01
C LYS A 285 17.94 33.26 18.97
N TYR A 286 17.44 34.31 19.59
CA TYR A 286 18.08 35.64 19.57
C TYR A 286 19.56 35.63 20.00
N ASN A 287 19.87 34.92 21.08
CA ASN A 287 21.25 34.81 21.60
C ASN A 287 22.19 34.13 20.59
N VAL A 288 21.71 33.16 19.83
CA VAL A 288 22.48 32.47 18.78
C VAL A 288 22.70 33.42 17.60
N LEU A 289 21.63 34.04 17.09
CA LEU A 289 21.69 34.89 15.90
C LEU A 289 22.57 36.16 16.14
N ARG A 290 22.70 36.61 17.37
CA ARG A 290 23.56 37.77 17.70
C ARG A 290 25.02 37.53 17.33
N GLY A 291 25.51 36.28 17.48
CA GLY A 291 26.89 35.92 17.18
C GLY A 291 27.16 35.67 15.70
N ILE A 292 26.13 35.39 14.89
CA ILE A 292 26.29 35.01 13.49
C ILE A 292 26.52 36.24 12.61
N THR A 293 27.55 36.20 11.77
CA THR A 293 27.95 37.22 10.80
C THR A 293 27.84 36.71 9.35
N ALA A 294 28.10 37.58 8.38
CA ALA A 294 28.13 37.18 6.98
C ALA A 294 29.21 36.12 6.65
N ASN A 295 30.28 36.04 7.45
CA ASN A 295 31.35 35.06 7.26
C ASN A 295 30.92 33.66 7.68
N ASP A 296 29.87 33.54 8.47
CA ASP A 296 29.31 32.26 8.91
C ASP A 296 28.28 31.70 7.93
N ILE A 297 28.02 32.42 6.82
CA ILE A 297 27.12 31.97 5.75
C ILE A 297 27.93 31.36 4.62
N VAL A 298 27.62 30.10 4.31
CA VAL A 298 28.14 29.38 3.15
C VAL A 298 27.10 29.47 2.03
N LEU A 299 27.51 30.04 0.89
CA LEU A 299 26.72 30.09 -0.32
C LEU A 299 27.23 29.01 -1.28
N THR A 300 26.35 28.18 -1.82
CA THR A 300 26.71 27.11 -2.76
C THR A 300 25.81 27.09 -3.98
N VAL A 301 26.41 26.75 -5.12
CA VAL A 301 25.72 26.44 -6.35
C VAL A 301 26.13 25.03 -6.78
N ASN A 302 25.12 24.18 -6.96
CA ASN A 302 25.37 22.80 -7.42
C ASN A 302 25.51 22.79 -8.95
N CYS A 303 26.69 22.37 -9.42
CA CYS A 303 27.03 22.22 -10.83
C CYS A 303 27.11 20.75 -11.27
N ASN A 304 26.60 19.81 -10.46
CA ASN A 304 26.59 18.38 -10.82
C ASN A 304 25.94 18.14 -12.20
N GLY A 305 26.58 17.30 -12.99
CA GLY A 305 26.08 16.94 -14.32
C GLY A 305 26.47 17.91 -15.44
N VAL A 306 27.17 19.03 -15.12
CA VAL A 306 27.73 19.91 -16.13
C VAL A 306 29.11 19.41 -16.54
N THR A 307 29.25 19.00 -17.78
CA THR A 307 30.48 18.40 -18.33
C THR A 307 31.15 19.23 -19.43
N THR A 308 30.55 20.36 -19.82
CA THR A 308 31.03 21.23 -20.87
C THR A 308 30.86 22.70 -20.47
N ALA A 309 31.69 23.58 -21.09
CA ALA A 309 31.56 25.01 -20.92
C ALA A 309 30.14 25.49 -21.34
N THR A 310 29.47 26.26 -20.48
CA THR A 310 28.10 26.73 -20.70
C THR A 310 27.76 27.93 -19.82
N ILE A 311 26.65 28.61 -20.16
CA ILE A 311 26.04 29.63 -19.30
C ILE A 311 24.67 29.10 -18.87
N GLU A 312 24.48 28.97 -17.56
CA GLU A 312 23.24 28.44 -17.01
C GLU A 312 22.72 29.28 -15.84
N THR A 313 21.42 29.21 -15.59
CA THR A 313 20.83 29.73 -14.34
C THR A 313 20.68 28.57 -13.38
N LYS A 314 21.27 28.69 -12.20
CA LYS A 314 21.27 27.66 -11.16
C LYS A 314 20.72 28.20 -9.86
N GLY A 315 20.08 27.33 -9.09
CA GLY A 315 19.60 27.63 -7.75
C GLY A 315 20.77 27.96 -6.80
N LEU A 316 20.64 29.04 -6.03
CA LEU A 316 21.59 29.45 -5.00
C LEU A 316 21.11 28.91 -3.65
N LYS A 317 21.93 28.09 -3.02
CA LYS A 317 21.69 27.59 -1.65
C LYS A 317 22.54 28.38 -0.66
N ALA A 318 22.00 28.52 0.55
CA ALA A 318 22.74 29.13 1.66
C ALA A 318 22.58 28.24 2.90
N ALA A 319 23.63 28.13 3.68
CA ALA A 319 23.65 27.41 4.95
C ALA A 319 24.40 28.23 6.01
N VAL A 320 24.07 28.06 7.29
CA VAL A 320 24.84 28.58 8.40
C VAL A 320 25.92 27.59 8.78
N SER A 321 27.17 28.00 8.81
CA SER A 321 28.29 27.14 9.19
C SER A 321 28.38 26.98 10.72
N GLY A 322 29.09 25.92 11.17
CA GLY A 322 29.52 25.79 12.57
C GLY A 322 28.50 25.19 13.53
N GLY A 323 27.51 24.42 13.03
CA GLY A 323 26.61 23.61 13.87
C GLY A 323 25.76 24.42 14.86
N SER A 324 25.52 25.72 14.59
CA SER A 324 24.71 26.59 15.44
C SER A 324 23.20 26.28 15.30
N GLU A 325 22.42 26.50 16.37
CA GLU A 325 20.94 26.41 16.34
C GLU A 325 20.33 27.58 15.53
N ALA A 326 20.77 27.70 14.27
CA ALA A 326 20.27 28.68 13.32
C ALA A 326 20.24 28.08 11.90
N TRP A 327 19.30 28.51 11.11
CA TRP A 327 19.11 28.02 9.73
C TRP A 327 18.69 29.12 8.78
N VAL A 328 18.81 28.89 7.49
CA VAL A 328 18.43 29.83 6.45
C VAL A 328 16.93 29.70 6.14
N ASN A 329 16.21 30.83 6.25
CA ASN A 329 14.80 30.87 5.79
C ASN A 329 14.68 31.29 4.32
N SER A 330 15.52 32.22 3.87
CA SER A 330 15.49 32.63 2.46
C SER A 330 16.85 33.19 2.03
N VAL A 331 17.10 33.03 0.72
CA VAL A 331 18.21 33.66 0.01
C VAL A 331 17.66 34.43 -1.19
N GLU A 332 18.14 35.66 -1.39
CA GLU A 332 17.70 36.52 -2.50
C GLU A 332 18.92 37.14 -3.19
N PRO A 333 19.09 36.84 -4.52
CA PRO A 333 18.21 36.05 -5.37
C PRO A 333 18.30 34.53 -5.03
N SER A 334 17.22 33.79 -5.33
CA SER A 334 17.18 32.32 -5.17
C SER A 334 17.91 31.58 -6.30
N GLU A 335 18.16 32.27 -7.41
CA GLU A 335 18.85 31.75 -8.59
C GLU A 335 19.82 32.78 -9.13
N ILE A 336 20.93 32.34 -9.70
CA ILE A 336 21.94 33.21 -10.33
C ILE A 336 22.39 32.61 -11.66
N SER A 337 22.78 33.49 -12.60
CA SER A 337 23.49 33.09 -13.80
C SER A 337 24.94 32.78 -13.48
N ILE A 338 25.40 31.64 -13.90
CA ILE A 338 26.79 31.17 -13.79
C ILE A 338 27.38 30.94 -15.16
N VAL A 339 28.68 31.17 -15.29
CA VAL A 339 29.49 30.88 -16.47
C VAL A 339 30.41 29.77 -16.09
N ILE A 340 30.41 28.67 -16.82
CA ILE A 340 31.28 27.52 -16.66
C ILE A 340 32.22 27.47 -17.86
N GLU A 341 33.52 27.41 -17.60
CA GLU A 341 34.59 27.46 -18.58
C GLU A 341 35.55 26.29 -18.40
#